data_5297687167591b569e80b63314d90248
#
_entry.id   5297687167591b569e80b63314d90248
#
_cell.length_a   1.000
_cell.length_b   1.000
_cell.length_c   1.000
_cell.angle_alpha   90.00
_cell.angle_beta   90.00
_cell.angle_gamma   90.00
#
_symmetry.space_group_name_H-M   'P 1'
#
loop_
_entity.id
_entity.type
_entity.pdbx_description
1 polymer ?
#
loop_
_entity_poly.entity_id
_entity_poly.type
_entity_poly.pdbx_seq_one_letter_code
_entity_poly.pdbx_strand_id
1 'polypeptide(L)'
;MVAGYIRFSLTLELIAYVAISYWLHWLYGWRYAPLAAGAIAAATLSRLLMVSLTTSIGFAHRSPREKAHHIGPRGTIAMLLREWGAVLTNNFYRFPWPAAALRRDPEPSRDGRIPILMVHGYFSNRGYFGPLVRALEARGVGPIFAPNFIAAFATIEDFVEQLGDEIDRIAIASGAPQVILVCHSMGGLAARAYLCAHGAARVKKLITIASPHNGTVHARFGAGPNARQMTRASEFILALCEKEGETGPDCGVTSIYSPHDNLVAPQDTSRLAWARNIAIPGRGHVDILASDRLASILLKELRECGVEARD
;
A
#
# COMPACT_ATOMS: atom_id res chain seq x y z
N MET A 1 -5.33 -7.41 13.53
CA MET A 1 -4.18 -7.01 14.36
C MET A 1 -3.81 -5.53 14.18
N VAL A 2 -3.45 -5.04 12.97
CA VAL A 2 -3.09 -3.62 12.72
C VAL A 2 -4.17 -2.64 13.19
N ALA A 3 -5.46 -2.89 12.91
CA ALA A 3 -6.55 -2.05 13.38
C ALA A 3 -6.58 -1.88 14.91
N GLY A 4 -6.23 -2.93 15.67
CA GLY A 4 -6.11 -2.88 17.14
C GLY A 4 -4.96 -1.97 17.58
N TYR A 5 -3.78 -2.09 16.97
CA TYR A 5 -2.64 -1.21 17.26
C TYR A 5 -2.95 0.25 16.97
N ILE A 6 -3.58 0.54 15.84
CA ILE A 6 -3.95 1.91 15.47
C ILE A 6 -4.98 2.48 16.46
N ARG A 7 -6.04 1.72 16.78
CA ARG A 7 -7.03 2.16 17.77
C ARG A 7 -6.41 2.42 19.14
N PHE A 8 -5.53 1.53 19.59
CA PHE A 8 -4.80 1.71 20.85
C PHE A 8 -3.94 2.98 20.83
N SER A 9 -3.16 3.19 19.76
CA SER A 9 -2.35 4.42 19.59
C SER A 9 -3.19 5.68 19.58
N LEU A 10 -4.33 5.69 18.84
CA LEU A 10 -5.25 6.82 18.81
C LEU A 10 -5.91 7.07 20.18
N THR A 11 -6.20 6.01 20.94
CA THR A 11 -6.73 6.14 22.30
C THR A 11 -5.71 6.78 23.23
N LEU A 12 -4.44 6.35 23.18
CA LEU A 12 -3.35 6.95 23.96
C LEU A 12 -3.13 8.42 23.58
N GLU A 13 -3.16 8.74 22.30
CA GLU A 13 -3.05 10.10 21.78
C GLU A 13 -4.20 10.97 22.29
N LEU A 14 -5.44 10.47 22.26
CA LEU A 14 -6.61 11.17 22.80
C LEU A 14 -6.47 11.41 24.31
N ILE A 15 -6.07 10.41 25.08
CA ILE A 15 -5.82 10.54 26.53
C ILE A 15 -4.78 11.62 26.78
N ALA A 16 -3.68 11.64 26.03
CA ALA A 16 -2.64 12.66 26.17
C ALA A 16 -3.19 14.08 25.90
N TYR A 17 -3.97 14.26 24.83
CA TYR A 17 -4.58 15.56 24.55
C TYR A 17 -5.58 16.00 25.61
N VAL A 18 -6.38 15.08 26.13
CA VAL A 18 -7.31 15.38 27.25
C VAL A 18 -6.53 15.77 28.51
N ALA A 19 -5.50 15.02 28.87
CA ALA A 19 -4.67 15.31 30.04
C ALA A 19 -3.96 16.66 29.93
N ILE A 20 -3.36 16.97 28.76
CA ILE A 20 -2.73 18.26 28.48
C ILE A 20 -3.76 19.40 28.54
N SER A 21 -4.93 19.20 27.95
CA SER A 21 -6.00 20.21 27.98
C SER A 21 -6.50 20.50 29.39
N TYR A 22 -6.67 19.45 30.21
CA TYR A 22 -7.04 19.57 31.61
C TYR A 22 -5.95 20.32 32.41
N TRP A 23 -4.70 19.97 32.22
CA TRP A 23 -3.56 20.63 32.88
C TRP A 23 -3.43 22.11 32.50
N LEU A 24 -3.59 22.47 31.23
CA LEU A 24 -3.56 23.86 30.76
C LEU A 24 -4.78 24.66 31.29
N HIS A 25 -5.94 24.04 31.37
CA HIS A 25 -7.12 24.66 32.00
C HIS A 25 -6.85 24.93 33.47
N TRP A 26 -6.29 23.98 34.20
CA TRP A 26 -6.00 24.11 35.63
C TRP A 26 -4.93 25.19 35.92
N LEU A 27 -3.86 25.24 35.11
CA LEU A 27 -2.78 26.21 35.32
C LEU A 27 -3.12 27.61 34.88
N TYR A 28 -3.81 27.78 33.75
CA TYR A 28 -3.97 29.06 33.09
C TYR A 28 -5.44 29.51 32.94
N GLY A 29 -6.38 28.71 33.37
CA GLY A 29 -7.82 29.00 33.23
C GLY A 29 -8.31 28.98 31.76
N TRP A 30 -7.56 28.35 30.84
CA TRP A 30 -7.95 28.35 29.43
C TRP A 30 -9.25 27.60 29.21
N ARG A 31 -10.07 28.11 28.31
CA ARG A 31 -11.37 27.49 27.95
C ARG A 31 -11.16 26.18 27.21
N TYR A 32 -12.04 25.21 27.43
CA TYR A 32 -11.93 23.88 26.78
C TYR A 32 -12.10 23.91 25.26
N ALA A 33 -12.97 24.84 24.72
CA ALA A 33 -13.17 24.90 23.26
C ALA A 33 -11.88 25.21 22.46
N PRO A 34 -11.08 26.26 22.80
CA PRO A 34 -9.81 26.46 22.12
C PRO A 34 -8.76 25.32 22.39
N LEU A 35 -8.81 24.69 23.56
CA LEU A 35 -7.95 23.54 23.86
C LEU A 35 -8.30 22.34 22.96
N ALA A 36 -9.58 22.04 22.77
CA ALA A 36 -10.03 20.99 21.86
C ALA A 36 -9.63 21.29 20.40
N ALA A 37 -9.79 22.56 19.96
CA ALA A 37 -9.34 22.98 18.64
C ALA A 37 -7.83 22.83 18.48
N GLY A 38 -7.04 23.17 19.51
CA GLY A 38 -5.60 22.95 19.56
C GLY A 38 -5.20 21.48 19.47
N ALA A 39 -5.90 20.59 20.16
CA ALA A 39 -5.69 19.15 20.11
C ALA A 39 -5.95 18.58 18.69
N ILE A 40 -7.05 18.99 18.04
CA ILE A 40 -7.36 18.61 16.66
C ILE A 40 -6.26 19.12 15.70
N ALA A 41 -5.84 20.39 15.87
CA ALA A 41 -4.75 20.94 15.09
C ALA A 41 -3.45 20.18 15.29
N ALA A 42 -3.08 19.84 16.53
CA ALA A 42 -1.89 19.05 16.83
C ALA A 42 -1.94 17.66 16.20
N ALA A 43 -3.08 16.97 16.30
CA ALA A 43 -3.29 15.65 15.68
C ALA A 43 -3.16 15.69 14.16
N THR A 44 -3.66 16.72 13.50
CA THR A 44 -3.57 16.87 12.04
C THR A 44 -2.17 17.33 11.59
N LEU A 45 -1.56 18.26 12.30
CA LEU A 45 -0.22 18.79 12.00
C LEU A 45 0.89 17.76 12.26
N SER A 46 0.75 16.87 13.25
CA SER A 46 1.71 15.78 13.48
C SER A 46 1.80 14.84 12.26
N ARG A 47 0.66 14.57 11.60
CA ARG A 47 0.62 13.78 10.35
C ARG A 47 1.22 14.56 9.16
N LEU A 48 0.99 15.87 9.10
CA LEU A 48 1.65 16.71 8.09
C LEU A 48 3.17 16.71 8.28
N LEU A 49 3.64 16.83 9.52
CA LEU A 49 5.07 16.76 9.84
C LEU A 49 5.66 15.41 9.41
N MET A 50 4.97 14.31 9.72
CA MET A 50 5.39 12.97 9.29
C MET A 50 5.51 12.86 7.77
N VAL A 51 4.49 13.31 7.01
CA VAL A 51 4.51 13.32 5.54
C VAL A 51 5.64 14.21 5.01
N SER A 52 5.84 15.39 5.61
CA SER A 52 6.92 16.30 5.22
C SER A 52 8.29 15.70 5.47
N LEU A 53 8.49 15.03 6.61
CA LEU A 53 9.74 14.37 6.97
C LEU A 53 10.04 13.21 6.01
N THR A 54 9.07 12.31 5.79
CA THR A 54 9.26 11.18 4.86
C THR A 54 9.51 11.67 3.43
N THR A 55 8.82 12.74 3.00
CA THR A 55 9.06 13.37 1.69
C THR A 55 10.46 13.98 1.61
N SER A 56 10.93 14.64 2.66
CA SER A 56 12.27 15.23 2.70
C SER A 56 13.36 14.16 2.63
N ILE A 57 13.21 13.06 3.37
CA ILE A 57 14.11 11.91 3.29
C ILE A 57 14.07 11.28 1.88
N GLY A 58 12.87 11.05 1.35
CA GLY A 58 12.68 10.51 0.01
C GLY A 58 13.27 11.42 -1.07
N PHE A 59 13.20 12.75 -0.88
CA PHE A 59 13.80 13.72 -1.78
C PHE A 59 15.33 13.73 -1.70
N ALA A 60 15.91 13.62 -0.50
CA ALA A 60 17.36 13.54 -0.30
C ALA A 60 17.98 12.29 -0.95
N HIS A 61 17.23 11.18 -1.05
CA HIS A 61 17.68 9.92 -1.62
C HIS A 61 17.03 9.61 -2.99
N ARG A 62 16.48 10.64 -3.65
CA ARG A 62 15.71 10.45 -4.89
C ARG A 62 16.55 9.92 -6.04
N SER A 63 15.93 9.11 -6.88
CA SER A 63 16.45 8.75 -8.19
C SER A 63 16.46 9.94 -9.16
N PRO A 64 17.34 9.95 -10.16
CA PRO A 64 17.22 10.85 -11.31
C PRO A 64 15.82 10.71 -11.93
N ARG A 65 15.22 11.84 -12.30
CA ARG A 65 13.86 11.86 -12.90
C ARG A 65 13.93 12.29 -14.35
N GLU A 66 13.18 11.61 -15.19
CA GLU A 66 12.93 12.05 -16.55
C GLU A 66 12.23 13.42 -16.55
N LYS A 67 12.50 14.25 -17.55
CA LYS A 67 11.89 15.60 -17.68
C LYS A 67 10.36 15.53 -17.69
N ALA A 68 9.80 14.51 -18.34
CA ALA A 68 8.35 14.27 -18.39
C ALA A 68 7.69 14.02 -17.01
N HIS A 69 8.48 13.66 -16.01
CA HIS A 69 7.98 13.40 -14.66
C HIS A 69 8.10 14.62 -13.73
N HIS A 70 8.61 15.75 -14.19
CA HIS A 70 8.74 16.94 -13.35
C HIS A 70 7.36 17.58 -13.08
N ILE A 71 7.05 17.86 -11.83
CA ILE A 71 5.76 18.44 -11.41
C ILE A 71 5.82 19.89 -10.93
N GLY A 72 7.03 20.43 -10.80
CA GLY A 72 7.25 21.79 -10.32
C GLY A 72 6.78 22.04 -8.87
N PRO A 73 6.98 23.26 -8.33
CA PRO A 73 6.63 23.57 -6.94
C PRO A 73 5.15 23.42 -6.62
N ARG A 74 4.25 23.90 -7.50
CA ARG A 74 2.79 23.77 -7.32
C ARG A 74 2.35 22.32 -7.28
N GLY A 75 2.89 21.48 -8.19
CA GLY A 75 2.62 20.05 -8.21
C GLY A 75 3.13 19.33 -6.96
N THR A 76 4.29 19.74 -6.42
CA THR A 76 4.85 19.21 -5.18
C THR A 76 3.95 19.55 -3.98
N ILE A 77 3.49 20.79 -3.86
CA ILE A 77 2.55 21.19 -2.80
C ILE A 77 1.25 20.39 -2.91
N ALA A 78 0.68 20.30 -4.11
CA ALA A 78 -0.55 19.53 -4.34
C ALA A 78 -0.38 18.04 -4.00
N MET A 79 0.78 17.45 -4.30
CA MET A 79 1.13 16.08 -3.91
C MET A 79 1.19 15.92 -2.39
N LEU A 80 1.88 16.82 -1.69
CA LEU A 80 1.99 16.81 -0.23
C LEU A 80 0.61 16.90 0.45
N LEU A 81 -0.26 17.79 -0.03
CA LEU A 81 -1.60 17.95 0.51
C LEU A 81 -2.47 16.70 0.29
N ARG A 82 -2.39 16.07 -0.89
CA ARG A 82 -3.10 14.81 -1.16
C ARG A 82 -2.59 13.66 -0.30
N GLU A 83 -1.26 13.52 -0.20
CA GLU A 83 -0.64 12.49 0.63
C GLU A 83 -1.01 12.67 2.11
N TRP A 84 -0.97 13.91 2.61
CA TRP A 84 -1.42 14.23 3.96
C TRP A 84 -2.90 13.87 4.18
N GLY A 85 -3.80 14.27 3.28
CA GLY A 85 -5.21 13.92 3.34
C GLY A 85 -5.45 12.40 3.29
N ALA A 86 -4.68 11.67 2.49
CA ALA A 86 -4.73 10.21 2.43
C ALA A 86 -4.25 9.58 3.74
N VAL A 87 -3.16 10.08 4.32
CA VAL A 87 -2.64 9.65 5.63
C VAL A 87 -3.65 9.93 6.74
N LEU A 88 -4.27 11.13 6.78
CA LEU A 88 -5.34 11.45 7.75
C LEU A 88 -6.49 10.45 7.64
N THR A 89 -6.99 10.24 6.42
CA THR A 89 -8.11 9.32 6.19
C THR A 89 -7.76 7.88 6.59
N ASN A 90 -6.54 7.43 6.32
CA ASN A 90 -6.11 6.10 6.71
C ASN A 90 -5.95 5.96 8.22
N ASN A 91 -5.32 6.93 8.88
CA ASN A 91 -5.06 6.85 10.32
C ASN A 91 -6.34 6.96 11.16
N PHE A 92 -7.28 7.84 10.78
CA PHE A 92 -8.47 8.09 11.58
C PHE A 92 -9.70 7.30 11.14
N TYR A 93 -9.70 6.70 9.95
CA TYR A 93 -10.87 5.99 9.43
C TYR A 93 -10.55 4.59 8.89
N ARG A 94 -9.74 4.47 7.83
CA ARG A 94 -9.62 3.21 7.09
C ARG A 94 -8.91 2.11 7.87
N PHE A 95 -7.84 2.44 8.57
CA PHE A 95 -7.08 1.44 9.35
C PHE A 95 -7.75 1.08 10.67
N PRO A 96 -8.29 2.03 11.46
CA PRO A 96 -9.02 1.68 12.67
C PRO A 96 -10.32 0.90 12.38
N TRP A 97 -10.99 1.19 11.25
CA TRP A 97 -12.32 0.67 10.92
C TRP A 97 -12.35 0.04 9.52
N PRO A 98 -11.53 -1.01 9.25
CA PRO A 98 -11.40 -1.58 7.91
C PRO A 98 -12.71 -2.15 7.35
N ALA A 99 -13.59 -2.68 8.20
CA ALA A 99 -14.90 -3.19 7.80
C ALA A 99 -15.88 -2.08 7.36
N ALA A 100 -15.71 -0.85 7.87
CA ALA A 100 -16.48 0.31 7.43
C ALA A 100 -15.88 0.93 6.16
N ALA A 101 -14.55 0.86 6.01
CA ALA A 101 -13.83 1.43 4.87
C ALA A 101 -13.96 0.59 3.60
N LEU A 102 -14.05 -0.73 3.74
CA LEU A 102 -14.22 -1.69 2.66
C LEU A 102 -15.18 -2.79 3.11
N ARG A 103 -16.25 -3.02 2.32
CA ARG A 103 -17.20 -4.11 2.56
C ARG A 103 -16.50 -5.47 2.61
N ARG A 104 -17.18 -6.49 3.14
CA ARG A 104 -16.66 -7.86 3.15
C ARG A 104 -16.38 -8.35 1.73
N ASP A 105 -15.40 -9.23 1.62
CA ASP A 105 -15.10 -9.89 0.36
C ASP A 105 -16.33 -10.68 -0.12
N PRO A 106 -16.55 -10.78 -1.42
CA PRO A 106 -17.59 -11.60 -1.97
C PRO A 106 -17.34 -13.08 -1.63
N GLU A 107 -18.41 -13.87 -1.56
CA GLU A 107 -18.25 -15.31 -1.57
C GLU A 107 -17.69 -15.75 -2.93
N PRO A 108 -16.67 -16.63 -2.95
CA PRO A 108 -16.16 -17.15 -4.21
C PRO A 108 -17.27 -17.89 -4.96
N SER A 109 -17.43 -17.61 -6.25
CA SER A 109 -18.45 -18.23 -7.10
C SER A 109 -17.86 -18.84 -8.36
N ARG A 110 -18.41 -19.96 -8.82
CA ARG A 110 -17.99 -20.68 -10.03
C ARG A 110 -18.66 -20.10 -11.29
N ASP A 111 -18.51 -18.81 -11.50
CA ASP A 111 -19.11 -18.07 -12.60
C ASP A 111 -18.16 -17.82 -13.79
N GLY A 112 -16.98 -18.44 -13.75
CA GLY A 112 -15.94 -18.33 -14.79
C GLY A 112 -15.13 -17.06 -14.78
N ARG A 113 -15.42 -16.11 -13.88
CA ARG A 113 -14.64 -14.87 -13.76
C ARG A 113 -13.32 -15.11 -13.04
N ILE A 114 -12.30 -14.37 -13.45
CA ILE A 114 -10.96 -14.47 -12.84
C ILE A 114 -10.95 -13.66 -11.55
N PRO A 115 -10.65 -14.28 -10.39
CA PRO A 115 -10.56 -13.57 -9.12
C PRO A 115 -9.38 -12.61 -9.08
N ILE A 116 -9.60 -11.44 -8.48
CA ILE A 116 -8.55 -10.45 -8.22
C ILE A 116 -8.28 -10.44 -6.73
N LEU A 117 -7.04 -10.71 -6.32
CA LEU A 117 -6.61 -10.71 -4.94
C LEU A 117 -5.74 -9.48 -4.67
N MET A 118 -6.21 -8.60 -3.78
CA MET A 118 -5.48 -7.42 -3.35
C MET A 118 -4.65 -7.72 -2.10
N VAL A 119 -3.36 -7.42 -2.16
CA VAL A 119 -2.37 -7.72 -1.13
C VAL A 119 -1.81 -6.42 -0.57
N HIS A 120 -2.16 -6.11 0.69
CA HIS A 120 -1.69 -4.89 1.34
C HIS A 120 -0.23 -5.00 1.81
N GLY A 121 0.37 -3.85 2.13
CA GLY A 121 1.77 -3.78 2.55
C GLY A 121 1.99 -3.74 4.06
N TYR A 122 3.18 -3.28 4.42
CA TYR A 122 3.66 -3.12 5.79
C TYR A 122 2.73 -2.25 6.63
N PHE A 123 2.44 -2.68 7.85
CA PHE A 123 1.63 -1.98 8.85
C PHE A 123 0.32 -1.39 8.30
N SER A 124 -0.33 -2.12 7.40
CA SER A 124 -1.59 -1.73 6.78
C SER A 124 -2.65 -2.82 6.88
N ASN A 125 -3.82 -2.61 6.32
CA ASN A 125 -4.89 -3.59 6.27
C ASN A 125 -5.79 -3.36 5.04
N ARG A 126 -6.77 -4.24 4.84
CA ARG A 126 -7.71 -4.22 3.70
C ARG A 126 -8.41 -2.86 3.48
N GLY A 127 -8.69 -2.10 4.53
CA GLY A 127 -9.35 -0.80 4.45
C GLY A 127 -8.62 0.20 3.56
N TYR A 128 -7.32 -0.02 3.35
CA TYR A 128 -6.48 0.76 2.47
C TYR A 128 -6.95 0.76 1.01
N PHE A 129 -7.47 -0.36 0.54
CA PHE A 129 -7.94 -0.53 -0.83
C PHE A 129 -9.34 0.06 -1.09
N GLY A 130 -10.04 0.56 -0.06
CA GLY A 130 -11.42 1.03 -0.21
C GLY A 130 -11.69 1.95 -1.40
N PRO A 131 -10.91 3.02 -1.66
CA PRO A 131 -11.09 3.87 -2.83
C PRO A 131 -10.90 3.13 -4.15
N LEU A 132 -9.85 2.32 -4.25
CA LEU A 132 -9.50 1.59 -5.47
C LEU A 132 -10.54 0.52 -5.81
N VAL A 133 -10.95 -0.27 -4.80
CA VAL A 133 -11.99 -1.31 -5.00
C VAL A 133 -13.29 -0.67 -5.49
N ARG A 134 -13.75 0.42 -4.85
CA ARG A 134 -14.96 1.13 -5.32
C ARG A 134 -14.84 1.64 -6.75
N ALA A 135 -13.66 2.16 -7.13
CA ALA A 135 -13.42 2.65 -8.49
C ALA A 135 -13.45 1.53 -9.54
N LEU A 136 -12.95 0.34 -9.21
CA LEU A 136 -12.96 -0.84 -10.09
C LEU A 136 -14.35 -1.46 -10.16
N GLU A 137 -15.02 -1.65 -9.01
CA GLU A 137 -16.38 -2.22 -8.96
C GLU A 137 -17.41 -1.34 -9.67
N ALA A 138 -17.28 0.00 -9.58
CA ALA A 138 -18.14 0.93 -10.34
C ALA A 138 -18.06 0.71 -11.86
N ARG A 139 -16.97 0.11 -12.32
CA ARG A 139 -16.75 -0.28 -13.72
C ARG A 139 -17.03 -1.76 -14.00
N GLY A 140 -17.66 -2.46 -13.06
CA GLY A 140 -18.06 -3.86 -13.20
C GLY A 140 -16.94 -4.87 -13.00
N VAL A 141 -15.74 -4.43 -12.57
CA VAL A 141 -14.61 -5.33 -12.28
C VAL A 141 -14.87 -6.14 -11.02
N GLY A 142 -14.66 -7.44 -11.09
CA GLY A 142 -14.75 -8.37 -9.96
C GLY A 142 -14.82 -9.83 -10.42
N PRO A 143 -14.76 -10.78 -9.48
CA PRO A 143 -14.75 -10.60 -8.02
C PRO A 143 -13.41 -10.09 -7.49
N ILE A 144 -13.45 -9.18 -6.49
CA ILE A 144 -12.27 -8.62 -5.84
C ILE A 144 -12.23 -9.07 -4.37
N PHE A 145 -11.15 -9.68 -3.98
CA PHE A 145 -10.84 -10.14 -2.63
C PHE A 145 -9.74 -9.27 -2.04
N ALA A 146 -9.90 -8.84 -0.81
CA ALA A 146 -8.91 -8.04 -0.10
C ALA A 146 -8.83 -8.49 1.38
N PRO A 147 -8.25 -9.66 1.66
CA PRO A 147 -8.12 -10.18 3.03
C PRO A 147 -7.21 -9.30 3.88
N ASN A 148 -7.29 -9.49 5.21
CA ASN A 148 -6.31 -8.98 6.14
C ASN A 148 -5.24 -10.03 6.39
N PHE A 149 -4.01 -9.73 6.06
CA PHE A 149 -2.86 -10.54 6.46
C PHE A 149 -2.42 -10.17 7.89
N ILE A 150 -2.13 -11.17 8.72
CA ILE A 150 -2.05 -10.99 10.19
C ILE A 150 -0.60 -10.76 10.67
N ALA A 151 0.31 -10.40 9.79
CA ALA A 151 1.74 -10.35 10.08
C ALA A 151 2.31 -8.91 10.13
N ALA A 152 1.78 -8.03 11.02
CA ALA A 152 2.21 -6.62 11.08
C ALA A 152 3.72 -6.44 11.25
N PHE A 153 4.37 -7.30 12.04
CA PHE A 153 5.80 -7.26 12.36
C PHE A 153 6.49 -8.63 12.18
N ALA A 154 5.89 -9.57 11.48
CA ALA A 154 6.46 -10.86 11.16
C ALA A 154 7.45 -10.79 9.98
N THR A 155 7.96 -11.89 9.51
CA THR A 155 8.80 -11.93 8.30
C THR A 155 7.94 -11.78 7.03
N ILE A 156 8.58 -11.50 5.90
CA ILE A 156 7.87 -11.52 4.61
C ILE A 156 7.49 -12.97 4.26
N GLU A 157 8.27 -13.95 4.68
CA GLU A 157 8.00 -15.39 4.50
C GLU A 157 6.69 -15.81 5.21
N ASP A 158 6.46 -15.35 6.46
CA ASP A 158 5.18 -15.58 7.15
C ASP A 158 3.99 -14.99 6.39
N PHE A 159 4.24 -13.90 5.66
CA PHE A 159 3.24 -13.27 4.80
C PHE A 159 3.01 -14.07 3.52
N VAL A 160 4.06 -14.69 2.98
CA VAL A 160 3.99 -15.57 1.80
C VAL A 160 3.14 -16.80 2.07
N GLU A 161 3.26 -17.43 3.25
CA GLU A 161 2.44 -18.58 3.64
C GLU A 161 0.95 -18.20 3.64
N GLN A 162 0.59 -17.11 4.31
CA GLN A 162 -0.80 -16.62 4.34
C GLN A 162 -1.32 -16.25 2.94
N LEU A 163 -0.46 -15.69 2.08
CA LEU A 163 -0.80 -15.36 0.71
C LEU A 163 -1.08 -16.63 -0.10
N GLY A 164 -0.28 -17.68 0.07
CA GLY A 164 -0.47 -18.98 -0.56
C GLY A 164 -1.80 -19.62 -0.19
N ASP A 165 -2.09 -19.68 1.11
CA ASP A 165 -3.36 -20.19 1.63
C ASP A 165 -4.57 -19.45 1.03
N GLU A 166 -4.46 -18.13 0.89
CA GLU A 166 -5.55 -17.30 0.38
C GLU A 166 -5.73 -17.45 -1.13
N ILE A 167 -4.64 -17.59 -1.89
CA ILE A 167 -4.66 -17.89 -3.32
C ILE A 167 -5.36 -19.24 -3.55
N ASP A 168 -4.97 -20.27 -2.82
CA ASP A 168 -5.55 -21.62 -2.95
C ASP A 168 -7.02 -21.64 -2.53
N ARG A 169 -7.35 -21.00 -1.42
CA ARG A 169 -8.75 -20.89 -0.95
C ARG A 169 -9.64 -20.26 -2.02
N ILE A 170 -9.21 -19.15 -2.61
CA ILE A 170 -10.00 -18.43 -3.63
C ILE A 170 -10.07 -19.25 -4.92
N ALA A 171 -8.95 -19.78 -5.41
CA ALA A 171 -8.88 -20.55 -6.64
C ALA A 171 -9.74 -21.82 -6.57
N ILE A 172 -9.66 -22.58 -5.48
CA ILE A 172 -10.43 -23.83 -5.27
C ILE A 172 -11.92 -23.51 -5.16
N ALA A 173 -12.29 -22.51 -4.35
CA ALA A 173 -13.69 -22.20 -4.10
C ALA A 173 -14.39 -21.59 -5.34
N SER A 174 -13.68 -20.75 -6.11
CA SER A 174 -14.20 -20.17 -7.35
C SER A 174 -14.12 -21.13 -8.56
N GLY A 175 -13.35 -22.22 -8.46
CA GLY A 175 -13.04 -23.09 -9.60
C GLY A 175 -12.15 -22.43 -10.66
N ALA A 176 -11.57 -21.27 -10.35
CA ALA A 176 -10.67 -20.58 -11.25
C ALA A 176 -9.27 -21.20 -11.19
N PRO A 177 -8.61 -21.49 -12.33
CA PRO A 177 -7.27 -22.06 -12.33
C PRO A 177 -6.21 -21.09 -11.78
N GLN A 178 -6.45 -19.80 -11.91
CA GLN A 178 -5.52 -18.73 -11.56
C GLN A 178 -6.23 -17.51 -10.99
N VAL A 179 -5.49 -16.72 -10.19
CA VAL A 179 -5.89 -15.41 -9.69
C VAL A 179 -5.01 -14.31 -10.30
N ILE A 180 -5.50 -13.06 -10.28
CA ILE A 180 -4.67 -11.88 -10.56
C ILE A 180 -4.28 -11.26 -9.22
N LEU A 181 -2.99 -11.03 -8.99
CA LEU A 181 -2.49 -10.36 -7.80
C LEU A 181 -2.34 -8.86 -8.05
N VAL A 182 -2.95 -8.03 -7.19
CA VAL A 182 -2.77 -6.57 -7.15
C VAL A 182 -2.20 -6.19 -5.80
N CYS A 183 -0.91 -5.92 -5.76
CA CYS A 183 -0.13 -5.82 -4.54
C CYS A 183 0.36 -4.39 -4.29
N HIS A 184 0.19 -3.88 -3.08
CA HIS A 184 0.72 -2.56 -2.71
C HIS A 184 1.92 -2.69 -1.77
N SER A 185 2.97 -1.90 -2.05
CA SER A 185 4.14 -1.75 -1.16
C SER A 185 4.81 -3.11 -0.85
N MET A 186 5.01 -3.47 0.42
CA MET A 186 5.57 -4.76 0.85
C MET A 186 4.81 -5.96 0.26
N GLY A 187 3.52 -5.82 -0.01
CA GLY A 187 2.73 -6.88 -0.63
C GLY A 187 3.28 -7.36 -1.98
N GLY A 188 3.94 -6.47 -2.74
CA GLY A 188 4.61 -6.85 -3.98
C GLY A 188 5.89 -7.66 -3.76
N LEU A 189 6.60 -7.46 -2.66
CA LEU A 189 7.73 -8.30 -2.26
C LEU A 189 7.26 -9.69 -1.84
N ALA A 190 6.17 -9.76 -1.06
CA ALA A 190 5.57 -11.04 -0.66
C ALA A 190 5.07 -11.82 -1.88
N ALA A 191 4.43 -11.15 -2.85
CA ALA A 191 3.98 -11.80 -4.08
C ALA A 191 5.15 -12.32 -4.95
N ARG A 192 6.25 -11.58 -5.05
CA ARG A 192 7.47 -12.05 -5.73
C ARG A 192 8.07 -13.27 -5.02
N ALA A 193 8.18 -13.20 -3.69
CA ALA A 193 8.69 -14.32 -2.89
C ALA A 193 7.79 -15.56 -3.01
N TYR A 194 6.46 -15.37 -3.05
CA TYR A 194 5.50 -16.44 -3.35
C TYR A 194 5.79 -17.08 -4.71
N LEU A 195 5.94 -16.27 -5.76
CA LEU A 195 6.22 -16.77 -7.11
C LEU A 195 7.56 -17.53 -7.18
N CYS A 196 8.59 -17.09 -6.45
CA CYS A 196 9.86 -17.81 -6.36
C CYS A 196 9.74 -19.14 -5.61
N ALA A 197 8.86 -19.24 -4.62
CA ALA A 197 8.71 -20.45 -3.81
C ALA A 197 7.75 -21.47 -4.44
N HIS A 198 6.67 -21.02 -5.07
CA HIS A 198 5.55 -21.86 -5.52
C HIS A 198 5.33 -21.83 -7.05
N GLY A 199 6.08 -21.00 -7.78
CA GLY A 199 5.89 -20.78 -9.22
C GLY A 199 4.62 -20.00 -9.56
N ALA A 200 4.37 -19.82 -10.86
CA ALA A 200 3.29 -19.00 -11.38
C ALA A 200 2.01 -19.78 -11.74
N ALA A 201 1.94 -21.10 -11.48
CA ALA A 201 0.82 -21.93 -11.91
C ALA A 201 -0.57 -21.41 -11.46
N ARG A 202 -0.65 -20.80 -10.28
CA ARG A 202 -1.87 -20.22 -9.69
C ARG A 202 -2.03 -18.71 -9.95
N VAL A 203 -1.05 -18.05 -10.58
CA VAL A 203 -1.05 -16.59 -10.76
C VAL A 203 -1.02 -16.24 -12.24
N LYS A 204 -2.09 -15.65 -12.74
CA LYS A 204 -2.20 -15.21 -14.13
C LYS A 204 -1.36 -13.98 -14.41
N LYS A 205 -1.35 -13.04 -13.47
CA LYS A 205 -0.61 -11.78 -13.57
C LYS A 205 -0.32 -11.21 -12.18
N LEU A 206 0.84 -10.63 -12.02
CA LEU A 206 1.22 -9.84 -10.86
C LEU A 206 1.25 -8.35 -11.25
N ILE A 207 0.46 -7.52 -10.56
CA ILE A 207 0.49 -6.06 -10.68
C ILE A 207 0.93 -5.50 -9.33
N THR A 208 2.07 -4.83 -9.30
CA THR A 208 2.57 -4.19 -8.08
C THR A 208 2.40 -2.68 -8.14
N ILE A 209 2.10 -2.06 -7.00
CA ILE A 209 1.87 -0.63 -6.86
C ILE A 209 2.78 -0.11 -5.76
N ALA A 210 3.67 0.83 -6.08
CA ALA A 210 4.59 1.46 -5.13
C ALA A 210 5.36 0.43 -4.26
N SER A 211 5.78 -0.69 -4.84
CA SER A 211 6.49 -1.75 -4.13
C SER A 211 8.00 -1.48 -4.12
N PRO A 212 8.67 -1.60 -2.96
CA PRO A 212 10.12 -1.40 -2.85
C PRO A 212 10.88 -2.64 -3.31
N HIS A 213 10.83 -2.96 -4.61
CA HIS A 213 11.39 -4.20 -5.17
C HIS A 213 12.88 -4.39 -4.91
N ASN A 214 13.63 -3.29 -4.80
CA ASN A 214 15.06 -3.29 -4.48
C ASN A 214 15.33 -2.61 -3.11
N GLY A 215 14.31 -2.65 -2.22
CA GLY A 215 14.36 -2.06 -0.90
C GLY A 215 14.12 -0.56 -0.87
N THR A 216 14.04 0.01 0.33
CA THR A 216 13.88 1.44 0.56
C THR A 216 14.72 1.93 1.74
N VAL A 217 15.20 3.17 1.68
CA VAL A 217 15.94 3.80 2.79
C VAL A 217 15.04 4.01 4.02
N HIS A 218 13.73 4.12 3.83
CA HIS A 218 12.79 4.31 4.92
C HIS A 218 12.60 3.06 5.78
N ALA A 219 12.90 1.88 5.26
CA ALA A 219 12.78 0.63 6.00
C ALA A 219 13.60 0.57 7.29
N ARG A 220 14.71 1.35 7.37
CA ARG A 220 15.54 1.48 8.58
C ARG A 220 14.81 2.07 9.79
N PHE A 221 13.72 2.79 9.55
CA PHE A 221 12.88 3.40 10.59
C PHE A 221 11.67 2.53 10.96
N GLY A 222 11.46 1.43 10.25
CA GLY A 222 10.39 0.48 10.52
C GLY A 222 10.75 -0.49 11.64
N ALA A 223 9.72 -1.09 12.24
CA ALA A 223 9.85 -2.11 13.26
C ALA A 223 9.61 -3.52 12.68
N GLY A 224 10.20 -4.52 13.30
CA GLY A 224 10.03 -5.92 12.93
C GLY A 224 10.99 -6.43 11.86
N PRO A 225 11.05 -7.76 11.67
CA PRO A 225 11.92 -8.39 10.69
C PRO A 225 11.55 -8.01 9.25
N ASN A 226 10.27 -7.88 8.90
CA ASN A 226 9.83 -7.44 7.58
C ASN A 226 10.35 -6.04 7.19
N ALA A 227 10.44 -5.11 8.16
CA ALA A 227 11.08 -3.82 7.90
C ALA A 227 12.56 -3.98 7.56
N ARG A 228 13.30 -4.82 8.33
CA ARG A 228 14.71 -5.13 8.03
C ARG A 228 14.87 -5.78 6.66
N GLN A 229 13.98 -6.69 6.28
CA GLN A 229 13.97 -7.35 4.96
C GLN A 229 13.74 -6.36 3.82
N MET A 230 13.01 -5.26 4.05
CA MET A 230 12.80 -4.20 3.06
C MET A 230 13.95 -3.19 2.98
N THR A 231 15.00 -3.29 3.78
CA THR A 231 16.18 -2.41 3.62
C THR A 231 16.88 -2.72 2.30
N ARG A 232 17.51 -1.69 1.72
CA ARG A 232 18.27 -1.86 0.47
C ARG A 232 19.42 -2.85 0.67
N ALA A 233 19.60 -3.72 -0.30
CA ALA A 233 20.64 -4.76 -0.27
C ALA A 233 20.57 -5.67 0.97
N SER A 234 19.39 -5.86 1.56
CA SER A 234 19.20 -6.88 2.59
C SER A 234 19.41 -8.28 1.98
N GLU A 235 19.77 -9.23 2.82
CA GLU A 235 19.92 -10.64 2.40
C GLU A 235 18.65 -11.14 1.71
N PHE A 236 17.47 -10.77 2.22
CA PHE A 236 16.19 -11.10 1.62
C PHE A 236 16.06 -10.57 0.17
N ILE A 237 16.35 -9.27 -0.04
CA ILE A 237 16.25 -8.67 -1.38
C ILE A 237 17.27 -9.31 -2.34
N LEU A 238 18.49 -9.54 -1.90
CA LEU A 238 19.53 -10.15 -2.73
C LEU A 238 19.17 -11.57 -3.12
N ALA A 239 18.74 -12.40 -2.17
CA ALA A 239 18.31 -13.76 -2.42
C ALA A 239 17.07 -13.83 -3.33
N LEU A 240 16.13 -12.89 -3.19
CA LEU A 240 14.96 -12.79 -4.06
C LEU A 240 15.35 -12.48 -5.51
N CYS A 241 16.23 -11.49 -5.70
CA CYS A 241 16.73 -11.13 -7.04
C CYS A 241 17.52 -12.27 -7.69
N GLU A 242 18.33 -12.98 -6.92
CA GLU A 242 19.10 -14.15 -7.41
C GLU A 242 18.17 -15.28 -7.90
N LYS A 243 17.13 -15.60 -7.12
CA LYS A 243 16.15 -16.63 -7.49
C LYS A 243 15.33 -16.27 -8.72
N GLU A 244 15.00 -15.01 -8.94
CA GLU A 244 14.25 -14.55 -10.12
C GLU A 244 15.08 -14.51 -11.40
N GLY A 245 16.40 -14.35 -11.27
CA GLY A 245 17.29 -14.21 -12.41
C GLY A 245 16.98 -13.00 -13.31
N GLU A 246 17.32 -13.11 -14.58
CA GLU A 246 17.17 -12.03 -15.56
C GLU A 246 15.76 -11.94 -16.19
N THR A 247 14.99 -13.01 -16.14
CA THR A 247 13.70 -13.13 -16.85
C THR A 247 12.49 -12.92 -15.95
N GLY A 248 12.67 -13.04 -14.62
CA GLY A 248 11.58 -13.00 -13.66
C GLY A 248 10.68 -14.27 -13.73
N PRO A 249 9.48 -14.21 -13.11
CA PRO A 249 8.55 -15.34 -13.05
C PRO A 249 7.82 -15.59 -14.38
N ASP A 250 7.32 -16.81 -14.57
CA ASP A 250 6.57 -17.26 -15.76
C ASP A 250 5.14 -16.67 -15.86
N CYS A 251 4.87 -15.53 -15.27
CA CYS A 251 3.63 -14.77 -15.43
C CYS A 251 3.92 -13.33 -15.80
N GLY A 252 2.93 -12.66 -16.42
CA GLY A 252 3.06 -11.24 -16.72
C GLY A 252 3.20 -10.40 -15.45
N VAL A 253 4.19 -9.50 -15.41
CA VAL A 253 4.40 -8.60 -14.27
C VAL A 253 4.38 -7.14 -14.72
N THR A 254 3.55 -6.34 -14.04
CA THR A 254 3.50 -4.88 -14.22
C THR A 254 3.81 -4.20 -12.89
N SER A 255 4.87 -3.38 -12.87
CA SER A 255 5.19 -2.52 -11.72
C SER A 255 4.74 -1.10 -11.97
N ILE A 256 3.77 -0.63 -11.17
CA ILE A 256 3.25 0.74 -11.21
C ILE A 256 3.89 1.51 -10.06
N TYR A 257 4.55 2.62 -10.33
CA TYR A 257 5.27 3.36 -9.31
C TYR A 257 5.12 4.88 -9.46
N SER A 258 5.40 5.61 -8.39
CA SER A 258 5.50 7.06 -8.47
C SER A 258 6.95 7.52 -8.42
N PRO A 259 7.41 8.31 -9.40
CA PRO A 259 8.71 8.99 -9.31
C PRO A 259 8.81 10.01 -8.16
N HIS A 260 7.70 10.19 -7.41
CA HIS A 260 7.58 11.12 -6.28
C HIS A 260 7.20 10.41 -4.99
N ASP A 261 7.29 9.07 -4.95
CA ASP A 261 7.01 8.30 -3.75
C ASP A 261 7.84 8.81 -2.57
N ASN A 262 7.19 9.00 -1.44
CA ASN A 262 7.80 9.53 -0.21
C ASN A 262 8.20 8.43 0.78
N LEU A 263 7.87 7.17 0.54
CA LEU A 263 8.24 6.03 1.38
C LEU A 263 9.10 5.00 0.65
N VAL A 264 8.99 4.89 -0.67
CA VAL A 264 9.92 4.10 -1.48
C VAL A 264 10.95 5.04 -2.10
N ALA A 265 12.16 5.02 -1.57
CA ALA A 265 13.27 5.85 -2.03
C ALA A 265 14.60 5.07 -1.96
N PRO A 266 15.44 5.16 -2.98
CA PRO A 266 15.21 5.82 -4.29
C PRO A 266 13.97 5.26 -5.01
N GLN A 267 13.27 6.08 -5.78
CA GLN A 267 11.98 5.68 -6.38
C GLN A 267 12.11 4.64 -7.49
N ASP A 268 13.27 4.56 -8.14
CA ASP A 268 13.60 3.54 -9.14
C ASP A 268 13.75 2.14 -8.53
N THR A 269 13.87 2.02 -7.21
CA THR A 269 13.82 0.72 -6.52
C THR A 269 12.48 0.00 -6.68
N SER A 270 11.43 0.71 -7.12
CA SER A 270 10.17 0.10 -7.52
C SER A 270 10.18 -0.51 -8.93
N ARG A 271 11.24 -0.32 -9.70
CA ARG A 271 11.35 -0.87 -11.06
C ARG A 271 11.99 -2.25 -11.06
N LEU A 272 11.53 -3.09 -11.97
CA LEU A 272 12.09 -4.40 -12.26
C LEU A 272 12.51 -4.44 -13.72
N ALA A 273 13.73 -4.88 -14.01
CA ALA A 273 14.28 -4.86 -15.36
C ALA A 273 13.46 -5.72 -16.34
N TRP A 274 12.93 -6.82 -15.87
CA TRP A 274 12.15 -7.80 -16.62
C TRP A 274 10.63 -7.53 -16.60
N ALA A 275 10.15 -6.50 -15.90
CA ALA A 275 8.72 -6.19 -15.82
C ALA A 275 8.35 -4.96 -16.65
N ARG A 276 7.06 -4.84 -16.97
CA ARG A 276 6.47 -3.62 -17.51
C ARG A 276 6.42 -2.56 -16.39
N ASN A 277 7.19 -1.49 -16.52
CA ASN A 277 7.23 -0.43 -15.52
C ASN A 277 6.40 0.78 -15.97
N ILE A 278 5.42 1.22 -15.15
CA ILE A 278 4.52 2.34 -15.46
C ILE A 278 4.63 3.41 -14.37
N ALA A 279 5.00 4.62 -14.78
CA ALA A 279 5.13 5.75 -13.87
C ALA A 279 3.82 6.53 -13.71
N ILE A 280 3.47 6.89 -12.48
CA ILE A 280 2.40 7.84 -12.14
C ILE A 280 3.01 9.04 -11.40
N PRO A 281 3.43 10.09 -12.11
CA PRO A 281 4.01 11.26 -11.48
C PRO A 281 3.04 12.03 -10.58
N GLY A 282 3.59 12.69 -9.57
CA GLY A 282 2.84 13.60 -8.70
C GLY A 282 1.95 12.91 -7.67
N ARG A 283 2.24 11.66 -7.32
CA ARG A 283 1.56 10.90 -6.25
C ARG A 283 2.55 10.53 -5.15
N GLY A 284 2.09 10.56 -3.90
CA GLY A 284 2.80 9.97 -2.78
C GLY A 284 2.54 8.47 -2.67
N HIS A 285 3.11 7.83 -1.67
CA HIS A 285 3.01 6.39 -1.45
C HIS A 285 1.59 5.92 -1.10
N VAL A 286 0.89 6.75 -0.32
CA VAL A 286 -0.46 6.45 0.20
C VAL A 286 -1.53 6.93 -0.78
N ASP A 287 -1.37 8.15 -1.30
CA ASP A 287 -2.29 8.82 -2.21
C ASP A 287 -2.43 8.10 -3.56
N ILE A 288 -1.44 7.34 -4.00
CA ILE A 288 -1.45 6.65 -5.29
C ILE A 288 -2.66 5.75 -5.46
N LEU A 289 -3.13 5.08 -4.38
CA LEU A 289 -4.29 4.18 -4.42
C LEU A 289 -5.63 4.89 -4.63
N ALA A 290 -5.69 6.20 -4.46
CA ALA A 290 -6.86 7.03 -4.74
C ALA A 290 -6.77 7.74 -6.10
N SER A 291 -5.82 7.34 -6.96
CA SER A 291 -5.59 7.96 -8.27
C SER A 291 -6.49 7.38 -9.34
N ASP A 292 -7.27 8.22 -10.03
CA ASP A 292 -8.04 7.82 -11.21
C ASP A 292 -7.13 7.27 -12.32
N ARG A 293 -5.91 7.81 -12.43
CA ARG A 293 -4.90 7.29 -13.37
C ARG A 293 -4.49 5.86 -13.02
N LEU A 294 -4.32 5.54 -11.73
CA LEU A 294 -4.07 4.16 -11.30
C LEU A 294 -5.23 3.26 -11.68
N ALA A 295 -6.46 3.67 -11.37
CA ALA A 295 -7.66 2.89 -11.71
C ALA A 295 -7.74 2.63 -13.23
N SER A 296 -7.47 3.64 -14.04
CA SER A 296 -7.47 3.50 -15.52
C SER A 296 -6.37 2.56 -16.02
N ILE A 297 -5.17 2.61 -15.43
CA ILE A 297 -4.08 1.68 -15.78
C ILE A 297 -4.46 0.26 -15.37
N LEU A 298 -4.98 0.07 -14.16
CA LEU A 298 -5.42 -1.25 -13.69
C LEU A 298 -6.51 -1.83 -14.55
N LEU A 299 -7.50 -1.03 -14.96
CA LEU A 299 -8.55 -1.48 -15.90
C LEU A 299 -7.95 -2.03 -17.20
N LYS A 300 -6.96 -1.33 -17.76
CA LYS A 300 -6.27 -1.79 -18.98
C LYS A 300 -5.55 -3.11 -18.73
N GLU A 301 -4.74 -3.20 -17.67
CA GLU A 301 -3.99 -4.41 -17.32
C GLU A 301 -4.91 -5.61 -17.03
N LEU A 302 -6.07 -5.37 -16.39
CA LEU A 302 -7.07 -6.40 -16.10
C LEU A 302 -7.80 -6.87 -17.36
N ARG A 303 -8.15 -5.95 -18.27
CA ARG A 303 -8.74 -6.29 -19.58
C ARG A 303 -7.80 -7.14 -20.44
N GLU A 304 -6.49 -6.84 -20.41
CA GLU A 304 -5.46 -7.65 -21.08
C GLU A 304 -5.41 -9.09 -20.54
N CYS A 305 -5.88 -9.31 -19.30
CA CYS A 305 -6.02 -10.63 -18.69
C CYS A 305 -7.39 -11.30 -18.95
N GLY A 306 -8.29 -10.66 -19.67
CA GLY A 306 -9.64 -11.17 -19.94
C GLY A 306 -10.67 -10.85 -18.85
N VAL A 307 -10.37 -9.89 -17.95
CA VAL A 307 -11.37 -9.40 -16.98
C VAL A 307 -12.31 -8.44 -17.68
N GLU A 308 -13.61 -8.71 -17.59
CA GLU A 308 -14.64 -7.80 -18.11
C GLU A 308 -14.70 -6.52 -17.30
N ALA A 309 -14.81 -5.38 -17.97
CA ALA A 309 -14.97 -4.08 -17.35
C ALA A 309 -15.74 -3.14 -18.29
N ARG A 310 -16.63 -2.33 -17.72
CA ARG A 310 -17.30 -1.23 -18.43
C ARG A 310 -16.35 -0.05 -18.60
N ASP A 311 -16.61 0.78 -19.60
CA ASP A 311 -15.84 2.01 -19.84
C ASP A 311 -16.12 3.11 -18.80
#